data_c4c657b08c0a379e71c2890ea5c2ad77
#
_entry.id   c4c657b08c0a379e71c2890ea5c2ad77
#
_cell.length_a   1.000
_cell.length_b   1.000
_cell.length_c   1.000
_cell.angle_alpha   90.00
_cell.angle_beta   90.00
_cell.angle_gamma   90.00
#
_symmetry.space_group_name_H-M   'P 1'
#
loop_
_entity.id
_entity.type
_entity.pdbx_description
1 polymer ?
#
loop_
_entity_poly.entity_id
_entity_poly.type
_entity_poly.pdbx_seq_one_letter_code
_entity_poly.pdbx_strand_id
1 'polypeptide(L)'
;MPMTTQQRNVVVAGFLGWALDAFDFFILVFTLPAIAREFGVNVPDIAYAIFVTLAMRFVGAYIFGRLGDRFGRKPILVLDIVSYSVLGAAAAFAPTLTIFLVLRALFGVAMGGEWGLGSSLTMESIPPQSRGLVSGILQSGTPTGYLLASIVFGVFYDETFFGITLGWRAMFLFSLLPAAR
;
A
#
# COMPACT_ATOMS: atom_id res chain seq x y z
N MET A 1 24.01 19.27 9.99
CA MET A 1 23.07 20.41 10.00
C MET A 1 21.68 19.88 10.32
N PRO A 2 20.88 20.59 11.15
CA PRO A 2 19.49 20.19 11.39
C PRO A 2 18.71 20.22 10.07
N MET A 3 17.84 19.22 9.87
CA MET A 3 16.96 19.17 8.68
C MET A 3 15.96 20.33 8.71
N THR A 4 15.71 20.92 7.56
CA THR A 4 14.66 21.95 7.41
C THR A 4 13.28 21.32 7.64
N THR A 5 12.27 22.13 7.97
CA THR A 5 10.89 21.66 8.14
C THR A 5 10.38 20.95 6.88
N GLN A 6 10.72 21.49 5.69
CA GLN A 6 10.35 20.87 4.42
C GLN A 6 10.96 19.47 4.25
N GLN A 7 12.26 19.33 4.53
CA GLN A 7 12.97 18.05 4.45
C GLN A 7 12.35 17.02 5.42
N ARG A 8 12.07 17.44 6.66
CA ARG A 8 11.42 16.59 7.64
C ARG A 8 10.04 16.10 7.16
N ASN A 9 9.24 17.00 6.60
CA ASN A 9 7.91 16.65 6.09
C ASN A 9 7.99 15.64 4.93
N VAL A 10 8.95 15.78 4.04
CA VAL A 10 9.16 14.84 2.93
C VAL A 10 9.59 13.46 3.46
N VAL A 11 10.48 13.41 4.45
CA VAL A 11 10.90 12.13 5.07
C VAL A 11 9.75 11.45 5.79
N VAL A 12 8.95 12.21 6.56
CA VAL A 12 7.77 11.67 7.26
C VAL A 12 6.72 11.17 6.26
N ALA A 13 6.46 11.92 5.21
CA ALA A 13 5.53 11.48 4.16
C ALA A 13 6.00 10.20 3.46
N GLY A 14 7.28 10.10 3.11
CA GLY A 14 7.86 8.90 2.52
C GLY A 14 7.83 7.68 3.45
N PHE A 15 8.16 7.88 4.74
CA PHE A 15 8.07 6.83 5.75
C PHE A 15 6.64 6.30 5.91
N LEU A 16 5.67 7.23 6.00
CA LEU A 16 4.26 6.86 6.14
C LEU A 16 3.72 6.17 4.88
N GLY A 17 4.14 6.59 3.68
CA GLY A 17 3.81 5.90 2.44
C GLY A 17 4.27 4.44 2.49
N TRP A 18 5.55 4.19 2.78
CA TRP A 18 6.08 2.83 2.88
C TRP A 18 5.45 1.99 3.99
N ALA A 19 5.10 2.61 5.13
CA ALA A 19 4.41 1.92 6.21
C ALA A 19 2.99 1.50 5.79
N LEU A 20 2.27 2.37 5.07
CA LEU A 20 0.92 2.08 4.59
C LEU A 20 0.92 1.09 3.41
N ASP A 21 1.90 1.16 2.50
CA ASP A 21 2.12 0.13 1.47
C ASP A 21 2.30 -1.26 2.08
N ALA A 22 3.20 -1.37 3.05
CA ALA A 22 3.43 -2.62 3.76
C ALA A 22 2.19 -3.07 4.55
N PHE A 23 1.46 -2.14 5.17
CA PHE A 23 0.20 -2.43 5.85
C PHE A 23 -0.81 -3.10 4.90
N ASP A 24 -1.07 -2.53 3.73
CA ASP A 24 -2.00 -3.07 2.74
C ASP A 24 -1.56 -4.46 2.23
N PHE A 25 -0.27 -4.65 2.02
CA PHE A 25 0.28 -5.95 1.64
C PHE A 25 0.03 -7.00 2.70
N PHE A 26 0.30 -6.71 3.98
CA PHE A 26 0.16 -7.67 5.07
C PHE A 26 -1.30 -7.91 5.45
N ILE A 27 -2.20 -6.94 5.30
CA ILE A 27 -3.65 -7.17 5.44
C ILE A 27 -4.12 -8.24 4.44
N LEU A 28 -3.68 -8.19 3.17
CA LEU A 28 -3.97 -9.26 2.22
C LEU A 28 -3.44 -10.61 2.71
N VAL A 29 -2.18 -10.68 3.17
CA VAL A 29 -1.55 -11.92 3.64
C VAL A 29 -2.33 -12.53 4.80
N PHE A 30 -2.70 -11.73 5.80
CA PHE A 30 -3.41 -12.22 6.98
C PHE A 30 -4.85 -12.67 6.67
N THR A 31 -5.47 -12.07 5.69
CA THR A 31 -6.86 -12.37 5.32
C THR A 31 -7.00 -13.49 4.27
N LEU A 32 -5.90 -13.99 3.70
CA LEU A 32 -5.93 -15.06 2.69
C LEU A 32 -6.80 -16.26 3.05
N PRO A 33 -6.74 -16.84 4.28
CA PRO A 33 -7.57 -17.99 4.61
C PRO A 33 -9.07 -17.66 4.64
N ALA A 34 -9.43 -16.45 5.04
CA ALA A 34 -10.83 -16.02 5.09
C ALA A 34 -11.38 -15.76 3.68
N ILE A 35 -10.59 -15.13 2.83
CA ILE A 35 -10.92 -14.89 1.41
C ILE A 35 -11.10 -16.23 0.68
N ALA A 36 -10.18 -17.18 0.90
CA ALA A 36 -10.24 -18.51 0.30
C ALA A 36 -11.54 -19.24 0.68
N ARG A 37 -11.93 -19.20 1.96
CA ARG A 37 -13.20 -19.80 2.44
C ARG A 37 -14.41 -19.18 1.77
N GLU A 38 -14.46 -17.85 1.66
CA GLU A 38 -15.61 -17.15 1.10
C GLU A 38 -15.79 -17.43 -0.39
N PHE A 39 -14.70 -17.48 -1.16
CA PHE A 39 -14.77 -17.81 -2.58
C PHE A 39 -14.79 -19.31 -2.88
N GLY A 40 -14.73 -20.18 -1.85
CA GLY A 40 -14.76 -21.63 -2.04
C GLY A 40 -13.55 -22.20 -2.78
N VAL A 41 -12.37 -21.60 -2.60
CA VAL A 41 -11.10 -21.99 -3.25
C VAL A 41 -10.03 -22.33 -2.23
N ASN A 42 -8.92 -22.93 -2.67
CA ASN A 42 -7.80 -23.21 -1.80
C ASN A 42 -6.96 -21.95 -1.52
N VAL A 43 -6.26 -21.92 -0.39
CA VAL A 43 -5.36 -20.80 -0.05
C VAL A 43 -4.30 -20.52 -1.12
N PRO A 44 -3.67 -21.52 -1.78
CA PRO A 44 -2.75 -21.28 -2.89
C PRO A 44 -3.37 -20.50 -4.06
N ASP A 45 -4.66 -20.73 -4.35
CA ASP A 45 -5.35 -20.02 -5.45
C ASP A 45 -5.52 -18.53 -5.13
N ILE A 46 -5.80 -18.19 -3.87
CA ILE A 46 -5.85 -16.80 -3.42
C ILE A 46 -4.43 -16.20 -3.30
N ALA A 47 -3.43 -16.97 -2.92
CA ALA A 47 -2.05 -16.51 -2.88
C ALA A 47 -1.56 -16.04 -4.26
N TYR A 48 -2.19 -16.51 -5.36
CA TYR A 48 -1.97 -15.98 -6.70
C TYR A 48 -2.28 -14.48 -6.80
N ALA A 49 -3.18 -13.93 -5.98
CA ALA A 49 -3.43 -12.50 -5.90
C ALA A 49 -2.19 -11.70 -5.47
N ILE A 50 -1.37 -12.26 -4.56
CA ILE A 50 -0.10 -11.65 -4.16
C ILE A 50 0.85 -11.60 -5.36
N PHE A 51 0.99 -12.72 -6.06
CA PHE A 51 1.85 -12.79 -7.25
C PHE A 51 1.43 -11.76 -8.30
N VAL A 52 0.13 -11.71 -8.64
CA VAL A 52 -0.40 -10.75 -9.62
C VAL A 52 -0.17 -9.31 -9.19
N THR A 53 -0.42 -8.98 -7.91
CA THR A 53 -0.17 -7.63 -7.37
C THR A 53 1.30 -7.25 -7.52
N LEU A 54 2.22 -8.13 -7.12
CA LEU A 54 3.66 -7.85 -7.20
C LEU A 54 4.16 -7.77 -8.65
N ALA A 55 3.68 -8.64 -9.53
CA ALA A 55 4.04 -8.61 -10.95
C ALA A 55 3.57 -7.30 -11.62
N MET A 56 2.37 -6.85 -11.31
CA MET A 56 1.82 -5.61 -11.88
C MET A 56 2.52 -4.35 -11.35
N ARG A 57 3.22 -4.39 -10.22
CA ARG A 57 4.06 -3.28 -9.74
C ARG A 57 5.15 -2.88 -10.73
N PHE A 58 5.73 -3.83 -11.47
CA PHE A 58 6.72 -3.50 -12.50
C PHE A 58 6.11 -2.65 -13.62
N VAL A 59 4.88 -3.00 -14.05
CA VAL A 59 4.13 -2.21 -15.04
C VAL A 59 3.83 -0.83 -14.50
N GLY A 60 3.37 -0.75 -13.25
CA GLY A 60 3.09 0.50 -12.56
C GLY A 60 4.32 1.39 -12.41
N ALA A 61 5.44 0.84 -11.96
CA ALA A 61 6.69 1.58 -11.82
C ALA A 61 7.13 2.23 -13.14
N TYR A 62 6.98 1.52 -14.25
CA TYR A 62 7.29 2.06 -15.58
C TYR A 62 6.33 3.20 -15.98
N ILE A 63 5.02 3.00 -15.81
CA ILE A 63 3.99 3.97 -16.17
C ILE A 63 4.13 5.24 -15.31
N PHE A 64 4.09 5.09 -13.99
CA PHE A 64 4.13 6.21 -13.05
C PHE A 64 5.52 6.91 -13.04
N GLY A 65 6.60 6.15 -13.26
CA GLY A 65 7.93 6.73 -13.44
C GLY A 65 7.95 7.70 -14.62
N ARG A 66 7.48 7.29 -15.81
CA ARG A 66 7.40 8.18 -17.00
C ARG A 66 6.46 9.35 -16.80
N LEU A 67 5.32 9.14 -16.16
CA LEU A 67 4.39 10.23 -15.84
C LEU A 67 5.02 11.22 -14.86
N GLY A 68 5.74 10.74 -13.86
CA GLY A 68 6.46 11.57 -12.90
C GLY A 68 7.55 12.43 -13.54
N ASP A 69 8.29 11.86 -14.49
CA ASP A 69 9.32 12.62 -15.25
C ASP A 69 8.70 13.69 -16.15
N ARG A 70 7.50 13.46 -16.71
CA ARG A 70 6.81 14.37 -17.62
C ARG A 70 6.01 15.46 -16.90
N PHE A 71 5.27 15.11 -15.86
CA PHE A 71 4.30 16.00 -15.18
C PHE A 71 4.76 16.44 -13.79
N GLY A 72 5.92 15.97 -13.35
CA GLY A 72 6.45 16.21 -12.02
C GLY A 72 6.08 15.11 -11.03
N ARG A 73 6.98 14.81 -10.10
CA ARG A 73 6.86 13.65 -9.20
C ARG A 73 5.76 13.80 -8.16
N LYS A 74 5.57 15.01 -7.60
CA LYS A 74 4.60 15.24 -6.53
C LYS A 74 3.15 15.00 -6.96
N PRO A 75 2.62 15.58 -8.06
CA PRO A 75 1.23 15.35 -8.47
C PRO A 75 0.98 13.89 -8.87
N ILE A 76 1.96 13.25 -9.50
CA ILE A 76 1.84 11.85 -9.89
C ILE A 76 1.88 10.92 -8.68
N LEU A 77 2.69 11.20 -7.66
CA LEU A 77 2.69 10.46 -6.40
C LEU A 77 1.33 10.57 -5.68
N VAL A 78 0.70 11.75 -5.67
CA VAL A 78 -0.64 11.92 -5.09
C VAL A 78 -1.68 11.12 -5.87
N LEU A 79 -1.64 11.16 -7.21
CA LEU A 79 -2.52 10.35 -8.05
C LEU A 79 -2.36 8.86 -7.79
N ASP A 80 -1.14 8.39 -7.66
CA ASP A 80 -0.75 7.02 -7.35
C ASP A 80 -1.36 6.58 -6.01
N ILE A 81 -1.15 7.36 -4.94
CA ILE A 81 -1.68 7.09 -3.61
C ILE A 81 -3.22 7.02 -3.62
N VAL A 82 -3.90 7.97 -4.22
CA VAL A 82 -5.36 7.96 -4.32
C VAL A 82 -5.85 6.75 -5.10
N SER A 83 -5.19 6.43 -6.20
CA SER A 83 -5.57 5.30 -7.06
C SER A 83 -5.47 3.96 -6.32
N TYR A 84 -4.34 3.67 -5.67
CA TYR A 84 -4.22 2.41 -4.96
C TYR A 84 -5.12 2.33 -3.72
N SER A 85 -5.32 3.44 -3.01
CA SER A 85 -6.24 3.46 -1.86
C SER A 85 -7.67 3.13 -2.25
N VAL A 86 -8.16 3.74 -3.34
CA VAL A 86 -9.51 3.44 -3.87
C VAL A 86 -9.62 2.00 -4.37
N LEU A 87 -8.63 1.51 -5.11
CA LEU A 87 -8.61 0.13 -5.63
C LEU A 87 -8.49 -0.90 -4.50
N GLY A 88 -7.71 -0.59 -3.45
CA GLY A 88 -7.61 -1.39 -2.24
C GLY A 88 -8.96 -1.55 -1.56
N ALA A 89 -9.63 -0.44 -1.28
CA ALA A 89 -10.97 -0.46 -0.70
C ALA A 89 -12.02 -1.11 -1.61
N ALA A 90 -11.94 -0.91 -2.93
CA ALA A 90 -12.84 -1.55 -3.90
C ALA A 90 -12.76 -3.09 -3.84
N ALA A 91 -11.59 -3.66 -3.51
CA ALA A 91 -11.42 -5.10 -3.35
C ALA A 91 -12.28 -5.67 -2.22
N ALA A 92 -12.67 -4.87 -1.20
CA ALA A 92 -13.61 -5.26 -0.16
C ALA A 92 -15.00 -5.61 -0.72
N PHE A 93 -15.37 -5.06 -1.86
CA PHE A 93 -16.68 -5.24 -2.47
C PHE A 93 -16.67 -6.24 -3.64
N ALA A 94 -15.57 -6.94 -3.86
CA ALA A 94 -15.48 -7.93 -4.94
C ALA A 94 -16.47 -9.08 -4.74
N PRO A 95 -17.40 -9.33 -5.69
CA PRO A 95 -18.40 -10.40 -5.57
C PRO A 95 -17.86 -11.75 -6.04
N THR A 96 -16.78 -11.78 -6.79
CA THR A 96 -16.17 -13.00 -7.34
C THR A 96 -14.65 -12.95 -7.24
N LEU A 97 -14.03 -14.13 -7.21
CA LEU A 97 -12.57 -14.25 -7.24
C LEU A 97 -11.95 -13.54 -8.43
N THR A 98 -12.56 -13.65 -9.62
CA THR A 98 -12.04 -13.01 -10.83
C THR A 98 -11.98 -11.48 -10.69
N ILE A 99 -13.07 -10.87 -10.19
CA ILE A 99 -13.11 -9.43 -9.94
C ILE A 99 -12.09 -9.04 -8.87
N PHE A 100 -11.97 -9.84 -7.82
CA PHE A 100 -10.94 -9.62 -6.79
C PHE A 100 -9.53 -9.62 -7.37
N LEU A 101 -9.18 -10.60 -8.22
CA LEU A 101 -7.87 -10.70 -8.87
C LEU A 101 -7.61 -9.52 -9.82
N VAL A 102 -8.61 -9.09 -10.58
CA VAL A 102 -8.51 -7.90 -11.45
C VAL A 102 -8.25 -6.64 -10.63
N LEU A 103 -8.99 -6.45 -9.53
CA LEU A 103 -8.75 -5.31 -8.63
C LEU A 103 -7.37 -5.38 -7.99
N ARG A 104 -6.86 -6.56 -7.63
CA ARG A 104 -5.50 -6.75 -7.13
C ARG A 104 -4.43 -6.45 -8.19
N ALA A 105 -4.69 -6.79 -9.46
CA ALA A 105 -3.80 -6.43 -10.57
C ALA A 105 -3.73 -4.91 -10.76
N LEU A 106 -4.87 -4.24 -10.81
CA LEU A 106 -4.95 -2.78 -10.94
C LEU A 106 -4.34 -2.06 -9.72
N PHE A 107 -4.60 -2.57 -8.53
CA PHE A 107 -3.96 -2.11 -7.30
C PHE A 107 -2.43 -2.22 -7.39
N GLY A 108 -1.91 -3.34 -7.90
CA GLY A 108 -0.47 -3.53 -8.13
C GLY A 108 0.11 -2.49 -9.10
N VAL A 109 -0.59 -2.20 -10.20
CA VAL A 109 -0.19 -1.14 -11.14
C VAL A 109 -0.16 0.21 -10.43
N ALA A 110 -1.23 0.58 -9.71
CA ALA A 110 -1.30 1.84 -9.00
C ALA A 110 -0.18 1.97 -7.95
N MET A 111 0.12 0.92 -7.21
CA MET A 111 1.12 0.89 -6.14
C MET A 111 2.57 0.87 -6.65
N GLY A 112 2.77 0.60 -7.94
CA GLY A 112 4.10 0.48 -8.54
C GLY A 112 4.88 1.80 -8.59
N GLY A 113 4.19 2.93 -8.63
CA GLY A 113 4.81 4.26 -8.69
C GLY A 113 5.41 4.74 -7.37
N GLU A 114 4.83 4.33 -6.25
CA GLU A 114 5.13 4.89 -4.94
C GLU A 114 6.61 4.76 -4.54
N TRP A 115 7.19 3.58 -4.69
CA TRP A 115 8.58 3.35 -4.31
C TRP A 115 9.56 4.19 -5.13
N GLY A 116 9.36 4.26 -6.44
CA GLY A 116 10.21 5.04 -7.35
C GLY A 116 10.05 6.54 -7.13
N LEU A 117 8.82 7.04 -7.15
CA LEU A 117 8.52 8.46 -7.01
C LEU A 117 8.80 8.97 -5.59
N GLY A 118 8.38 8.23 -4.56
CA GLY A 118 8.56 8.61 -3.17
C GLY A 118 10.01 8.62 -2.73
N SER A 119 10.79 7.58 -3.08
CA SER A 119 12.22 7.54 -2.78
C SER A 119 13.00 8.64 -3.52
N SER A 120 12.73 8.83 -4.81
CA SER A 120 13.37 9.87 -5.61
C SER A 120 13.09 11.26 -5.06
N LEU A 121 11.81 11.58 -4.79
CA LEU A 121 11.40 12.86 -4.22
C LEU A 121 12.09 13.13 -2.87
N THR A 122 12.17 12.10 -2.02
CA THR A 122 12.83 12.22 -0.73
C THR A 122 14.34 12.42 -0.90
N MET A 123 15.01 11.58 -1.69
CA MET A 123 16.47 11.64 -1.85
C MET A 123 16.98 12.92 -2.56
N GLU A 124 16.16 13.53 -3.42
CA GLU A 124 16.47 14.82 -4.02
C GLU A 124 16.40 15.99 -3.04
N SER A 125 15.53 15.86 -2.03
CA SER A 125 15.34 16.88 -1.01
C SER A 125 16.38 16.84 0.11
N ILE A 126 17.14 15.73 0.24
CA ILE A 126 18.04 15.48 1.37
C ILE A 126 19.51 15.65 0.96
N PRO A 127 20.33 16.33 1.80
CA PRO A 127 21.78 16.43 1.57
C PRO A 127 22.45 15.05 1.47
N PRO A 128 23.46 14.88 0.61
CA PRO A 128 24.14 13.59 0.37
C PRO A 128 24.59 12.89 1.66
N GLN A 129 25.06 13.65 2.65
CA GLN A 129 25.58 13.14 3.93
C GLN A 129 24.50 12.46 4.79
N SER A 130 23.24 12.83 4.62
CA SER A 130 22.10 12.30 5.41
C SER A 130 21.30 11.23 4.68
N ARG A 131 21.60 10.95 3.41
CA ARG A 131 20.82 10.02 2.58
C ARG A 131 20.79 8.60 3.13
N GLY A 132 21.92 8.12 3.67
CA GLY A 132 21.98 6.78 4.28
C GLY A 132 21.05 6.64 5.49
N LEU A 133 21.05 7.62 6.40
CA LEU A 133 20.15 7.64 7.56
C LEU A 133 18.68 7.71 7.11
N VAL A 134 18.37 8.60 6.18
CA VAL A 134 17.00 8.77 5.66
C VAL A 134 16.53 7.50 4.95
N SER A 135 17.38 6.85 4.16
CA SER A 135 17.06 5.55 3.55
C SER A 135 16.72 4.49 4.61
N GLY A 136 17.49 4.43 5.70
CA GLY A 136 17.19 3.53 6.83
C GLY A 136 15.84 3.82 7.48
N ILE A 137 15.50 5.10 7.66
CA ILE A 137 14.19 5.53 8.18
C ILE A 137 13.06 5.09 7.22
N LEU A 138 13.20 5.31 5.92
CA LEU A 138 12.19 4.88 4.95
C LEU A 138 12.01 3.36 4.99
N GLN A 139 13.09 2.59 5.00
CA GLN A 139 13.04 1.12 5.06
C GLN A 139 12.38 0.59 6.34
N SER A 140 12.49 1.32 7.47
CA SER A 140 11.79 0.95 8.69
C SER A 140 10.26 1.10 8.60
N GLY A 141 9.75 1.72 7.55
CA GLY A 141 8.32 1.74 7.22
C GLY A 141 7.75 0.33 7.03
N THR A 142 8.48 -0.57 6.37
CA THR A 142 7.99 -1.94 6.13
C THR A 142 7.69 -2.72 7.41
N PRO A 143 8.61 -2.87 8.39
CA PRO A 143 8.27 -3.53 9.66
C PRO A 143 7.21 -2.75 10.46
N THR A 144 7.15 -1.43 10.35
CA THR A 144 6.09 -0.63 10.98
C THR A 144 4.72 -0.96 10.38
N GLY A 145 4.62 -1.06 9.06
CA GLY A 145 3.38 -1.47 8.38
C GLY A 145 2.95 -2.87 8.74
N TYR A 146 3.88 -3.82 8.86
CA TYR A 146 3.61 -5.16 9.36
C TYR A 146 3.01 -5.15 10.77
N LEU A 147 3.62 -4.40 11.71
CA LEU A 147 3.11 -4.27 13.07
C LEU A 147 1.71 -3.64 13.10
N LEU A 148 1.48 -2.58 12.34
CA LEU A 148 0.17 -1.95 12.23
C LEU A 148 -0.88 -2.92 11.68
N ALA A 149 -0.56 -3.66 10.62
CA ALA A 149 -1.45 -4.67 10.04
C ALA A 149 -1.78 -5.79 11.06
N SER A 150 -0.77 -6.24 11.83
CA SER A 150 -0.95 -7.26 12.87
C SER A 150 -1.88 -6.77 13.99
N ILE A 151 -1.71 -5.52 14.44
CA ILE A 151 -2.54 -4.91 15.48
C ILE A 151 -3.98 -4.74 14.97
N VAL A 152 -4.15 -4.16 13.78
CA VAL A 152 -5.48 -3.96 13.19
C VAL A 152 -6.18 -5.28 12.97
N PHE A 153 -5.48 -6.28 12.42
CA PHE A 153 -6.04 -7.61 12.24
C PHE A 153 -6.42 -8.27 13.57
N GLY A 154 -5.54 -8.25 14.58
CA GLY A 154 -5.78 -8.87 15.89
C GLY A 154 -6.89 -8.21 16.70
N VAL A 155 -7.11 -6.89 16.50
CA VAL A 155 -8.13 -6.15 17.26
C VAL A 155 -9.47 -6.13 16.54
N PHE A 156 -9.50 -5.99 15.21
CA PHE A 156 -10.73 -5.68 14.48
C PHE A 156 -11.28 -6.84 13.64
N TYR A 157 -10.49 -7.89 13.38
CA TYR A 157 -10.91 -8.94 12.46
C TYR A 157 -12.15 -9.72 12.95
N ASP A 158 -12.20 -10.08 14.24
CA ASP A 158 -13.29 -10.86 14.86
C ASP A 158 -14.33 -9.97 15.55
N GLU A 159 -14.14 -8.64 15.55
CA GLU A 159 -15.06 -7.73 16.21
C GLU A 159 -16.36 -7.58 15.43
N THR A 160 -17.46 -7.59 16.16
CA THR A 160 -18.79 -7.27 15.65
C THR A 160 -19.12 -5.82 15.93
N PHE A 161 -19.22 -5.02 14.89
CA PHE A 161 -19.65 -3.63 14.98
C PHE A 161 -21.09 -3.53 14.50
N PHE A 162 -22.02 -3.05 15.34
CA PHE A 162 -23.46 -2.98 15.04
C PHE A 162 -24.07 -4.32 14.56
N GLY A 163 -23.62 -5.46 15.08
CA GLY A 163 -24.14 -6.78 14.70
C GLY A 163 -23.59 -7.34 13.39
N ILE A 164 -22.65 -6.68 12.75
CA ILE A 164 -21.94 -7.13 11.54
C ILE A 164 -20.50 -7.50 11.93
N THR A 165 -20.10 -8.75 11.68
CA THR A 165 -18.71 -9.16 11.83
C THR A 165 -17.87 -8.44 10.78
N LEU A 166 -16.86 -7.69 11.22
CA LEU A 166 -16.03 -6.88 10.33
C LEU A 166 -15.33 -7.72 9.26
N GLY A 167 -14.76 -8.86 9.64
CA GLY A 167 -14.17 -9.82 8.73
C GLY A 167 -13.10 -9.22 7.79
N TRP A 168 -12.68 -9.99 6.78
CA TRP A 168 -11.63 -9.58 5.87
C TRP A 168 -12.01 -8.37 4.98
N ARG A 169 -13.29 -8.21 4.65
CA ARG A 169 -13.77 -7.11 3.80
C ARG A 169 -13.55 -5.76 4.47
N ALA A 170 -13.87 -5.66 5.76
CA ALA A 170 -13.65 -4.43 6.52
C ALA A 170 -12.15 -4.09 6.65
N MET A 171 -11.28 -5.11 6.72
CA MET A 171 -9.82 -4.88 6.76
C MET A 171 -9.34 -4.12 5.52
N PHE A 172 -9.90 -4.38 4.34
CA PHE A 172 -9.55 -3.67 3.11
C PHE A 172 -10.06 -2.22 3.08
N LEU A 173 -11.05 -1.84 3.87
CA LEU A 173 -11.49 -0.45 3.98
C LEU A 173 -10.45 0.43 4.67
N PHE A 174 -9.58 -0.14 5.49
CA PHE A 174 -8.44 0.59 6.06
C PHE A 174 -7.43 1.05 4.99
N SER A 175 -7.45 0.48 3.77
CA SER A 175 -6.68 0.99 2.61
C SER A 175 -7.05 2.40 2.19
N LEU A 176 -8.15 2.97 2.68
CA LEU A 176 -8.49 4.37 2.45
C LEU A 176 -7.69 5.35 3.31
N LEU A 177 -7.01 4.88 4.36
CA LEU A 177 -6.23 5.75 5.26
C LEU A 177 -5.16 6.59 4.54
N PRO A 178 -4.41 6.06 3.54
CA PRO A 178 -3.45 6.85 2.80
C PRO A 178 -4.06 8.02 2.02
N ALA A 179 -5.25 7.83 1.45
CA ALA A 179 -5.95 8.86 0.67
C ALA A 179 -6.55 9.99 1.53
N ALA A 180 -6.70 9.78 2.84
CA ALA A 180 -7.30 10.75 3.76
C ALA A 180 -6.33 11.87 4.21
N ARG A 181 -5.08 11.91 3.69
CA ARG A 181 -4.02 12.89 4.00
C ARG A 181 -3.61 13.69 2.77
#